data_b30482af52657fa4d5de227a2582766f
#
_entry.id   b30482af52657fa4d5de227a2582766f
#
_cell.length_a   1.000
_cell.length_b   1.000
_cell.length_c   1.000
_cell.angle_alpha   90.00
_cell.angle_beta   90.00
_cell.angle_gamma   90.00
#
_symmetry.space_group_name_H-M   'P 1'
#
loop_
_entity.id
_entity.type
_entity.pdbx_description
1 polymer ?
#
loop_
_entity_poly.entity_id
_entity_poly.type
_entity_poly.pdbx_seq_one_letter_code
_entity_poly.pdbx_strand_id
1 'polypeptide(L)'
;MANRSTETSEAAIRRFAQLVRTGEVEDYSGELRLGIDLGTANIVASVVDADDRPVAGGWVHSTVVRDGIVVDWLGATTAVRNLTQDLEARLGYEFTAASASIPPGVGGATATIFRNVVEAANLDLTELVDEPVAAARVLGMTDGAVIDIGHGTTGVSVLDHGTVVLSVDEPTGGHHMTLVLAGNHGIGYDEAEALKKDPASQRLVQGVIRPTLERMATIAATAL
;
A
#
# COMPACT_ATOMS: atom_id res chain seq x y z
N MET A 1 -16.23 10.22 20.89
CA MET A 1 -14.82 10.42 20.58
C MET A 1 -14.41 9.87 19.19
N ALA A 2 -15.13 8.92 18.59
CA ALA A 2 -14.79 8.33 17.28
C ALA A 2 -14.85 9.30 16.07
N ASN A 3 -15.69 10.33 16.11
CA ASN A 3 -15.93 11.19 14.92
C ASN A 3 -14.78 12.18 14.61
N ARG A 4 -14.00 12.57 15.59
CA ARG A 4 -12.91 13.57 15.42
C ARG A 4 -11.63 12.93 14.84
N SER A 5 -11.38 11.66 15.14
CA SER A 5 -10.24 10.92 14.62
C SER A 5 -10.40 10.60 13.13
N THR A 6 -11.58 10.24 12.68
CA THR A 6 -11.86 9.85 11.30
C THR A 6 -11.75 11.03 10.32
N GLU A 7 -12.28 12.21 10.69
CA GLU A 7 -12.13 13.44 9.87
C GLU A 7 -10.67 13.87 9.76
N THR A 8 -9.90 13.74 10.84
CA THR A 8 -8.47 14.07 10.86
C THR A 8 -7.69 13.10 9.98
N SER A 9 -7.99 11.80 10.03
CA SER A 9 -7.34 10.78 9.20
C SER A 9 -7.66 10.94 7.71
N GLU A 10 -8.92 11.23 7.37
CA GLU A 10 -9.30 11.48 5.98
C GLU A 10 -8.59 12.72 5.41
N ALA A 11 -8.48 13.78 6.20
CA ALA A 11 -7.76 14.99 5.80
C ALA A 11 -6.26 14.70 5.58
N ALA A 12 -5.63 13.91 6.46
CA ALA A 12 -4.24 13.50 6.32
C ALA A 12 -4.02 12.64 5.06
N ILE A 13 -4.90 11.68 4.77
CA ILE A 13 -4.83 10.85 3.57
C ILE A 13 -4.97 11.71 2.31
N ARG A 14 -5.92 12.65 2.26
CA ARG A 14 -6.10 13.57 1.13
C ARG A 14 -4.89 14.47 0.94
N ARG A 15 -4.31 14.95 2.04
CA ARG A 15 -3.09 15.76 1.99
C ARG A 15 -1.91 14.95 1.47
N PHE A 16 -1.69 13.75 1.99
CA PHE A 16 -0.66 12.84 1.49
C PHE A 16 -0.81 12.58 -0.02
N ALA A 17 -2.01 12.26 -0.48
CA ALA A 17 -2.28 12.05 -1.91
C ALA A 17 -1.97 13.29 -2.77
N GLN A 18 -2.15 14.50 -2.24
CA GLN A 18 -1.75 15.74 -2.92
C GLN A 18 -0.22 15.85 -2.98
N LEU A 19 0.48 15.66 -1.87
CA LEU A 19 1.95 15.73 -1.79
C LEU A 19 2.63 14.75 -2.74
N VAL A 20 2.12 13.50 -2.79
CA VAL A 20 2.60 12.47 -3.73
C VAL A 20 2.41 12.90 -5.19
N ARG A 21 1.30 13.55 -5.51
CA ARG A 21 0.98 13.97 -6.88
C ARG A 21 1.76 15.22 -7.31
N THR A 22 1.95 16.18 -6.41
CA THR A 22 2.59 17.47 -6.72
C THR A 22 4.10 17.45 -6.53
N GLY A 23 4.61 16.54 -5.70
CA GLY A 23 6.01 16.55 -5.26
C GLY A 23 6.34 17.68 -4.27
N GLU A 24 5.31 18.39 -3.77
CA GLU A 24 5.48 19.42 -2.74
C GLU A 24 5.91 18.84 -1.40
N VAL A 25 6.47 19.69 -0.56
CA VAL A 25 6.87 19.40 0.82
C VAL A 25 6.17 20.38 1.73
N GLU A 26 5.67 19.90 2.88
CA GLU A 26 5.11 20.74 3.94
C GLU A 26 6.15 21.19 4.95
N ASP A 27 5.88 22.32 5.60
CA ASP A 27 6.58 22.68 6.81
C ASP A 27 6.33 21.62 7.90
N TYR A 28 7.36 21.24 8.62
CA TYR A 28 7.29 20.17 9.61
C TYR A 28 7.89 20.58 10.96
N SER A 29 7.52 19.82 11.99
CA SER A 29 8.05 19.99 13.35
C SER A 29 8.66 18.70 13.86
N GLY A 30 9.80 18.81 14.53
CA GLY A 30 10.49 17.68 15.15
C GLY A 30 11.11 16.71 14.16
N GLU A 31 11.23 15.45 14.56
CA GLU A 31 11.84 14.38 13.77
C GLU A 31 10.90 13.90 12.67
N LEU A 32 11.47 13.64 11.49
CA LEU A 32 10.75 13.03 10.38
C LEU A 32 10.84 11.51 10.43
N ARG A 33 9.75 10.83 10.11
CA ARG A 33 9.66 9.38 10.03
C ARG A 33 9.28 8.94 8.63
N LEU A 34 10.03 7.95 8.12
CA LEU A 34 9.85 7.37 6.79
C LEU A 34 9.08 6.06 6.89
N GLY A 35 8.05 5.90 6.06
CA GLY A 35 7.32 4.66 5.86
C GLY A 35 7.43 4.20 4.40
N ILE A 36 7.67 2.91 4.18
CA ILE A 36 7.80 2.28 2.86
C ILE A 36 6.71 1.24 2.67
N ASP A 37 6.00 1.32 1.56
CA ASP A 37 5.08 0.29 1.09
C ASP A 37 5.63 -0.35 -0.19
N LEU A 38 5.92 -1.65 -0.13
CA LEU A 38 6.46 -2.44 -1.24
C LEU A 38 5.32 -3.16 -1.99
N GLY A 39 4.41 -2.39 -2.58
CA GLY A 39 3.24 -2.91 -3.26
C GLY A 39 3.54 -3.59 -4.61
N THR A 40 2.60 -4.40 -5.09
CA THR A 40 2.70 -5.17 -6.34
C THR A 40 2.81 -4.29 -7.59
N ALA A 41 2.14 -3.14 -7.62
CA ALA A 41 2.16 -2.25 -8.78
C ALA A 41 3.03 -1.01 -8.56
N ASN A 42 3.18 -0.58 -7.31
CA ASN A 42 3.91 0.61 -6.96
C ASN A 42 4.67 0.40 -5.65
N ILE A 43 5.83 1.02 -5.54
CA ILE A 43 6.48 1.24 -4.27
C ILE A 43 6.15 2.67 -3.86
N VAL A 44 5.67 2.85 -2.64
CA VAL A 44 5.29 4.16 -2.10
C VAL A 44 6.14 4.47 -0.89
N ALA A 45 6.58 5.72 -0.77
CA ALA A 45 7.23 6.22 0.43
C ALA A 45 6.44 7.41 0.99
N SER A 46 6.24 7.39 2.29
CA SER A 46 5.55 8.43 3.04
C SER A 46 6.45 9.01 4.12
N VAL A 47 6.40 10.32 4.27
CA VAL A 47 7.11 11.02 5.35
C VAL A 47 6.10 11.76 6.20
N VAL A 48 6.16 11.52 7.51
CA VAL A 48 5.36 12.22 8.51
C VAL A 48 6.27 12.89 9.54
N ASP A 49 5.77 13.96 10.16
CA ASP A 49 6.47 14.65 11.24
C ASP A 49 6.19 14.04 12.63
N ALA A 50 6.69 14.67 13.69
CA ALA A 50 6.50 14.21 15.07
C ALA A 50 5.03 14.19 15.52
N ASP A 51 4.16 14.95 14.86
CA ASP A 51 2.73 15.03 15.13
C ASP A 51 1.88 14.13 14.19
N ASP A 52 2.50 13.17 13.49
CA ASP A 52 1.88 12.28 12.49
C ASP A 52 1.28 13.00 11.28
N ARG A 53 1.69 14.24 11.00
CA ARG A 53 1.21 14.98 9.84
C ARG A 53 2.00 14.59 8.59
N PRO A 54 1.35 14.36 7.44
CA PRO A 54 2.02 14.13 6.18
C PRO A 54 2.86 15.35 5.75
N VAL A 55 4.15 15.14 5.49
CA VAL A 55 5.11 16.18 5.11
C VAL A 55 5.54 16.05 3.65
N ALA A 56 5.79 14.83 3.20
CA ALA A 56 6.19 14.54 1.83
C ALA A 56 5.77 13.11 1.47
N GLY A 57 5.81 12.82 0.19
CA GLY A 57 5.63 11.46 -0.29
C GLY A 57 6.09 11.31 -1.73
N GLY A 58 6.27 10.07 -2.13
CA GLY A 58 6.64 9.72 -3.48
C GLY A 58 6.22 8.30 -3.81
N TRP A 59 6.25 7.96 -5.09
CA TRP A 59 5.97 6.63 -5.56
C TRP A 59 6.73 6.33 -6.84
N VAL A 60 6.93 5.06 -7.11
CA VAL A 60 7.48 4.59 -8.37
C VAL A 60 6.71 3.37 -8.83
N HIS A 61 6.37 3.32 -10.12
CA HIS A 61 5.79 2.10 -10.70
C HIS A 61 6.81 0.97 -10.62
N SER A 62 6.37 -0.20 -10.20
CA SER A 62 7.25 -1.33 -9.96
C SER A 62 6.55 -2.65 -10.27
N THR A 63 7.33 -3.63 -10.73
CA THR A 63 6.90 -5.01 -10.97
C THR A 63 7.77 -5.98 -10.18
N VAL A 64 8.49 -5.48 -9.18
CA VAL A 64 9.45 -6.25 -8.37
C VAL A 64 8.78 -7.12 -7.31
N VAL A 65 7.51 -6.85 -7.01
CA VAL A 65 6.65 -7.67 -6.16
C VAL A 65 5.53 -8.27 -6.99
N ARG A 66 5.24 -9.54 -6.79
CA ARG A 66 4.13 -10.24 -7.44
C ARG A 66 3.41 -11.10 -6.40
N ASP A 67 2.10 -10.89 -6.28
CA ASP A 67 1.24 -11.65 -5.35
C ASP A 67 1.82 -11.73 -3.93
N GLY A 68 2.29 -10.59 -3.41
CA GLY A 68 2.88 -10.49 -2.08
C GLY A 68 4.30 -11.04 -1.93
N ILE A 69 4.99 -11.38 -3.03
CA ILE A 69 6.35 -11.95 -3.02
C ILE A 69 7.30 -11.04 -3.80
N VAL A 70 8.45 -10.69 -3.22
CA VAL A 70 9.51 -9.98 -3.93
C VAL A 70 10.17 -10.93 -4.94
N VAL A 71 9.99 -10.66 -6.23
CA VAL A 71 10.52 -11.46 -7.33
C VAL A 71 11.81 -10.87 -7.94
N ASP A 72 12.07 -9.59 -7.71
CA ASP A 72 13.30 -8.89 -8.07
C ASP A 72 13.83 -8.10 -6.88
N TRP A 73 14.67 -8.73 -6.10
CA TRP A 73 15.25 -8.14 -4.89
C TRP A 73 16.12 -6.91 -5.18
N LEU A 74 16.96 -6.97 -6.24
CA LEU A 74 17.86 -5.88 -6.59
C LEU A 74 17.07 -4.66 -7.11
N GLY A 75 16.07 -4.91 -7.94
CA GLY A 75 15.15 -3.88 -8.42
C GLY A 75 14.39 -3.22 -7.28
N ALA A 76 13.87 -4.01 -6.33
CA ALA A 76 13.17 -3.51 -5.14
C ALA A 76 14.09 -2.61 -4.28
N THR A 77 15.30 -3.09 -3.96
CA THR A 77 16.29 -2.33 -3.19
C THR A 77 16.66 -1.01 -3.88
N THR A 78 16.88 -1.06 -5.19
CA THR A 78 17.23 0.13 -5.98
C THR A 78 16.08 1.14 -6.00
N ALA A 79 14.85 0.67 -6.16
CA ALA A 79 13.66 1.53 -6.17
C ALA A 79 13.46 2.22 -4.81
N VAL A 80 13.57 1.47 -3.70
CA VAL A 80 13.49 2.05 -2.35
C VAL A 80 14.57 3.10 -2.14
N ARG A 81 15.83 2.77 -2.46
CA ARG A 81 16.96 3.71 -2.31
C ARG A 81 16.76 4.99 -3.11
N ASN A 82 16.38 4.89 -4.38
CA ASN A 82 16.19 6.07 -5.23
C ASN A 82 15.03 6.93 -4.74
N LEU A 83 13.94 6.31 -4.29
CA LEU A 83 12.78 7.01 -3.77
C LEU A 83 13.10 7.74 -2.45
N THR A 84 13.87 7.10 -1.57
CA THR A 84 14.38 7.72 -0.33
C THR A 84 15.28 8.91 -0.65
N GLN A 85 16.25 8.75 -1.55
CA GLN A 85 17.17 9.84 -1.94
C GLN A 85 16.44 11.04 -2.57
N ASP A 86 15.39 10.81 -3.35
CA ASP A 86 14.54 11.89 -3.88
C ASP A 86 13.86 12.67 -2.74
N LEU A 87 13.29 11.95 -1.77
CA LEU A 87 12.68 12.58 -0.60
C LEU A 87 13.69 13.34 0.27
N GLU A 88 14.87 12.76 0.50
CA GLU A 88 15.98 13.43 1.21
C GLU A 88 16.40 14.72 0.54
N ALA A 89 16.55 14.69 -0.78
CA ALA A 89 16.93 15.88 -1.56
C ALA A 89 15.87 16.99 -1.47
N ARG A 90 14.58 16.62 -1.48
CA ARG A 90 13.47 17.57 -1.38
C ARG A 90 13.30 18.15 0.01
N LEU A 91 13.58 17.36 1.05
CA LEU A 91 13.42 17.74 2.46
C LEU A 91 14.68 18.40 3.05
N GLY A 92 15.85 18.19 2.44
CA GLY A 92 17.13 18.53 3.07
C GLY A 92 17.38 17.74 4.36
N TYR A 93 16.87 16.51 4.44
CA TYR A 93 16.88 15.64 5.62
C TYR A 93 17.38 14.25 5.23
N GLU A 94 18.27 13.64 6.01
CA GLU A 94 18.81 12.30 5.78
C GLU A 94 18.06 11.28 6.64
N PHE A 95 17.55 10.21 6.01
CA PHE A 95 16.89 9.11 6.70
C PHE A 95 17.87 7.97 6.98
N THR A 96 17.97 7.55 8.22
CA THR A 96 18.74 6.37 8.64
C THR A 96 17.88 5.16 8.93
N ALA A 97 16.57 5.37 9.07
CA ALA A 97 15.62 4.31 9.43
C ALA A 97 14.27 4.49 8.71
N ALA A 98 13.56 3.38 8.55
CA ALA A 98 12.19 3.36 8.02
C ALA A 98 11.35 2.27 8.67
N SER A 99 10.03 2.46 8.70
CA SER A 99 9.06 1.37 8.86
C SER A 99 8.64 0.87 7.49
N ALA A 100 8.16 -0.39 7.40
CA ALA A 100 7.63 -0.92 6.15
C ALA A 100 6.34 -1.69 6.36
N SER A 101 5.46 -1.68 5.33
CA SER A 101 4.29 -2.52 5.27
C SER A 101 4.52 -3.76 4.39
N ILE A 102 3.82 -4.83 4.72
CA ILE A 102 3.82 -6.10 4.01
C ILE A 102 2.40 -6.64 3.89
N PRO A 103 2.12 -7.51 2.90
CA PRO A 103 0.86 -8.23 2.84
C PRO A 103 0.58 -9.00 4.13
N PRO A 104 -0.67 -9.08 4.58
CA PRO A 104 -1.00 -9.69 5.85
C PRO A 104 -0.76 -11.20 5.87
N GLY A 105 -0.36 -11.73 7.02
CA GLY A 105 -0.20 -13.18 7.22
C GLY A 105 0.99 -13.80 6.51
N VAL A 106 1.90 -13.03 5.92
CA VAL A 106 3.10 -13.59 5.28
C VAL A 106 4.04 -14.23 6.28
N GLY A 107 4.55 -15.42 5.96
CA GLY A 107 5.45 -16.18 6.81
C GLY A 107 6.82 -15.52 6.99
N GLY A 108 7.54 -15.94 8.03
CA GLY A 108 8.82 -15.35 8.42
C GLY A 108 9.89 -15.25 7.32
N ALA A 109 9.92 -16.19 6.37
CA ALA A 109 10.84 -16.13 5.23
C ALA A 109 10.55 -14.96 4.31
N THR A 110 9.28 -14.72 3.97
CA THR A 110 8.86 -13.59 3.14
C THR A 110 9.08 -12.27 3.87
N ALA A 111 8.69 -12.17 5.14
CA ALA A 111 8.95 -10.98 5.97
C ALA A 111 10.46 -10.65 6.02
N THR A 112 11.34 -11.67 6.08
CA THR A 112 12.79 -11.48 6.03
C THR A 112 13.25 -10.87 4.72
N ILE A 113 12.65 -11.24 3.58
CA ILE A 113 13.00 -10.65 2.28
C ILE A 113 12.64 -9.16 2.23
N PHE A 114 11.46 -8.78 2.71
CA PHE A 114 11.05 -7.38 2.80
C PHE A 114 12.00 -6.57 3.70
N ARG A 115 12.33 -7.11 4.88
CA ARG A 115 13.35 -6.52 5.76
C ARG A 115 14.66 -6.28 5.03
N ASN A 116 15.19 -7.32 4.38
CA ASN A 116 16.47 -7.24 3.68
C ASN A 116 16.47 -6.20 2.53
N VAL A 117 15.33 -5.98 1.87
CA VAL A 117 15.18 -4.93 0.85
C VAL A 117 15.40 -3.54 1.46
N VAL A 118 14.75 -3.26 2.59
CA VAL A 118 14.86 -1.98 3.30
C VAL A 118 16.26 -1.77 3.84
N GLU A 119 16.84 -2.78 4.50
CA GLU A 119 18.21 -2.72 5.07
C GLU A 119 19.28 -2.57 3.98
N ALA A 120 19.11 -3.23 2.83
CA ALA A 120 20.01 -3.07 1.69
C ALA A 120 19.87 -1.71 0.98
N ALA A 121 18.78 -0.97 1.22
CA ALA A 121 18.64 0.42 0.80
C ALA A 121 19.36 1.42 1.74
N ASN A 122 20.10 0.94 2.75
CA ASN A 122 20.80 1.68 3.80
C ASN A 122 19.87 2.32 4.84
N LEU A 123 18.76 1.65 5.15
CA LEU A 123 17.79 2.08 6.15
C LEU A 123 17.67 0.99 7.24
N ASP A 124 17.78 1.38 8.51
CA ASP A 124 17.44 0.48 9.61
C ASP A 124 15.93 0.25 9.65
N LEU A 125 15.48 -1.00 9.59
CA LEU A 125 14.05 -1.30 9.68
C LEU A 125 13.58 -1.19 11.14
N THR A 126 12.76 -0.19 11.44
CA THR A 126 12.22 0.05 12.78
C THR A 126 11.00 -0.83 13.09
N GLU A 127 10.12 -1.04 12.11
CA GLU A 127 8.93 -1.87 12.23
C GLU A 127 8.55 -2.46 10.88
N LEU A 128 8.05 -3.70 10.90
CA LEU A 128 7.39 -4.35 9.77
C LEU A 128 5.96 -4.66 10.18
N VAL A 129 4.99 -4.12 9.46
CA VAL A 129 3.56 -4.18 9.83
C VAL A 129 2.71 -4.67 8.65
N ASP A 130 1.66 -5.43 8.94
CA ASP A 130 0.70 -5.84 7.92
C ASP A 130 -0.04 -4.60 7.34
N GLU A 131 -0.22 -4.53 6.02
CA GLU A 131 -0.88 -3.41 5.31
C GLU A 131 -2.24 -3.02 5.91
N PRO A 132 -3.18 -3.96 6.18
CA PRO A 132 -4.45 -3.61 6.80
C PRO A 132 -4.28 -3.08 8.24
N VAL A 133 -3.24 -3.51 8.96
CA VAL A 133 -2.94 -3.01 10.31
C VAL A 133 -2.40 -1.57 10.25
N ALA A 134 -1.55 -1.28 9.27
CA ALA A 134 -1.09 0.08 9.02
C ALA A 134 -2.27 1.01 8.70
N ALA A 135 -3.20 0.57 7.85
CA ALA A 135 -4.43 1.29 7.54
C ALA A 135 -5.32 1.50 8.79
N ALA A 136 -5.48 0.46 9.64
CA ALA A 136 -6.23 0.57 10.89
C ALA A 136 -5.63 1.63 11.82
N ARG A 137 -4.31 1.69 11.95
CA ARG A 137 -3.61 2.71 12.76
C ARG A 137 -3.88 4.13 12.26
N VAL A 138 -3.80 4.36 10.95
CA VAL A 138 -4.12 5.68 10.35
C VAL A 138 -5.57 6.07 10.61
N LEU A 139 -6.50 5.10 10.58
CA LEU A 139 -7.93 5.33 10.83
C LEU A 139 -8.28 5.41 12.33
N GLY A 140 -7.32 5.13 13.23
CA GLY A 140 -7.55 5.05 14.66
C GLY A 140 -8.51 3.93 15.07
N MET A 141 -8.53 2.84 14.28
CA MET A 141 -9.36 1.67 14.54
C MET A 141 -8.68 0.73 15.51
N THR A 142 -9.39 0.35 16.56
CA THR A 142 -8.98 -0.68 17.52
C THR A 142 -9.81 -1.94 17.43
N ASP A 143 -11.01 -1.85 16.86
CA ASP A 143 -11.98 -2.94 16.78
C ASP A 143 -12.64 -2.97 15.41
N GLY A 144 -12.79 -4.16 14.84
CA GLY A 144 -13.42 -4.37 13.55
C GLY A 144 -12.49 -5.00 12.52
N ALA A 145 -12.85 -4.88 11.24
CA ALA A 145 -12.08 -5.45 10.15
C ALA A 145 -11.62 -4.37 9.15
N VAL A 146 -10.41 -4.53 8.66
CA VAL A 146 -9.87 -3.78 7.53
C VAL A 146 -9.71 -4.72 6.36
N ILE A 147 -10.27 -4.34 5.22
CA ILE A 147 -10.16 -5.05 3.94
C ILE A 147 -9.30 -4.18 3.04
N ASP A 148 -8.14 -4.68 2.68
CA ASP A 148 -7.21 -4.04 1.74
C ASP A 148 -7.29 -4.74 0.38
N ILE A 149 -7.72 -4.01 -0.63
CA ILE A 149 -7.80 -4.50 -2.01
C ILE A 149 -6.69 -3.84 -2.81
N GLY A 150 -5.56 -4.53 -2.87
CA GLY A 150 -4.39 -4.10 -3.62
C GLY A 150 -4.46 -4.43 -5.11
N HIS A 151 -3.31 -4.27 -5.78
CA HIS A 151 -3.17 -4.67 -7.18
C HIS A 151 -3.10 -6.20 -7.33
N GLY A 152 -2.28 -6.87 -6.52
CA GLY A 152 -2.07 -8.32 -6.56
C GLY A 152 -3.03 -9.12 -5.70
N THR A 153 -3.30 -8.66 -4.49
CA THR A 153 -3.96 -9.43 -3.43
C THR A 153 -5.15 -8.68 -2.83
N THR A 154 -5.95 -9.42 -2.07
CA THR A 154 -6.96 -8.91 -1.13
C THR A 154 -6.59 -9.40 0.26
N GLY A 155 -6.16 -8.46 1.10
CA GLY A 155 -5.81 -8.67 2.49
C GLY A 155 -6.97 -8.34 3.43
N VAL A 156 -7.12 -9.12 4.50
CA VAL A 156 -8.10 -8.85 5.56
C VAL A 156 -7.42 -9.02 6.91
N SER A 157 -7.52 -8.02 7.77
CA SER A 157 -7.15 -8.13 9.18
C SER A 157 -8.34 -7.78 10.07
N VAL A 158 -8.56 -8.60 11.09
CA VAL A 158 -9.57 -8.37 12.14
C VAL A 158 -8.86 -7.96 13.41
N LEU A 159 -9.30 -6.85 14.00
CA LEU A 159 -8.77 -6.30 15.24
C LEU A 159 -9.81 -6.43 16.35
N ASP A 160 -9.32 -6.81 17.53
CA ASP A 160 -10.05 -6.81 18.79
C ASP A 160 -9.19 -6.11 19.84
N HIS A 161 -9.66 -4.99 20.38
CA HIS A 161 -8.95 -4.15 21.35
C HIS A 161 -7.51 -3.79 20.92
N GLY A 162 -7.32 -3.46 19.65
CA GLY A 162 -6.02 -3.10 19.06
C GLY A 162 -5.10 -4.30 18.78
N THR A 163 -5.57 -5.53 19.04
CA THR A 163 -4.83 -6.76 18.75
C THR A 163 -5.35 -7.39 17.46
N VAL A 164 -4.45 -7.80 16.57
CA VAL A 164 -4.83 -8.56 15.38
C VAL A 164 -5.18 -9.98 15.78
N VAL A 165 -6.43 -10.37 15.61
CA VAL A 165 -6.94 -11.70 15.93
C VAL A 165 -7.04 -12.61 14.72
N LEU A 166 -7.09 -12.03 13.52
CA LEU A 166 -7.05 -12.74 12.24
C LEU A 166 -6.34 -11.88 11.20
N SER A 167 -5.52 -12.52 10.38
CA SER A 167 -4.87 -11.89 9.23
C SER A 167 -4.79 -12.91 8.09
N VAL A 168 -5.34 -12.57 6.93
CA VAL A 168 -5.34 -13.42 5.73
C VAL A 168 -5.03 -12.56 4.50
N ASP A 169 -4.35 -13.16 3.51
CA ASP A 169 -4.08 -12.56 2.21
C ASP A 169 -4.34 -13.59 1.12
N GLU A 170 -5.07 -13.18 0.08
CA GLU A 170 -5.42 -14.03 -1.05
C GLU A 170 -5.04 -13.35 -2.37
N PRO A 171 -4.45 -14.11 -3.32
CA PRO A 171 -3.99 -13.56 -4.60
C PRO A 171 -5.18 -13.24 -5.52
N THR A 172 -5.93 -12.20 -5.19
CA THR A 172 -7.03 -11.67 -5.99
C THR A 172 -7.09 -10.16 -5.79
N GLY A 173 -6.61 -9.39 -6.75
CA GLY A 173 -6.54 -7.93 -6.69
C GLY A 173 -6.93 -7.26 -8.00
N GLY A 174 -6.64 -5.97 -8.14
CA GLY A 174 -6.93 -5.16 -9.31
C GLY A 174 -6.33 -5.69 -10.61
N HIS A 175 -5.17 -6.37 -10.54
CA HIS A 175 -4.53 -7.06 -11.65
C HIS A 175 -5.45 -8.12 -12.26
N HIS A 176 -6.09 -8.92 -11.43
CA HIS A 176 -7.00 -9.98 -11.87
C HIS A 176 -8.23 -9.41 -12.59
N MET A 177 -8.74 -8.26 -12.15
CA MET A 177 -9.80 -7.55 -12.90
C MET A 177 -9.33 -7.16 -14.29
N THR A 178 -8.11 -6.64 -14.42
CA THR A 178 -7.52 -6.23 -15.70
C THR A 178 -7.32 -7.42 -16.63
N LEU A 179 -6.83 -8.57 -16.11
CA LEU A 179 -6.69 -9.81 -16.89
C LEU A 179 -8.03 -10.32 -17.42
N VAL A 180 -9.09 -10.27 -16.60
CA VAL A 180 -10.43 -10.68 -17.02
C VAL A 180 -10.98 -9.76 -18.11
N LEU A 181 -10.77 -8.44 -18.00
CA LEU A 181 -11.11 -7.48 -19.05
C LEU A 181 -10.34 -7.72 -20.34
N ALA A 182 -9.02 -7.89 -20.26
CA ALA A 182 -8.16 -8.16 -21.40
C ALA A 182 -8.62 -9.41 -22.15
N GLY A 183 -8.86 -10.50 -21.42
CA GLY A 183 -9.34 -11.76 -22.01
C GLY A 183 -10.74 -11.65 -22.61
N ASN A 184 -11.67 -10.97 -21.94
CA ASN A 184 -13.04 -10.80 -22.43
C ASN A 184 -13.14 -9.98 -23.71
N HIS A 185 -12.33 -8.91 -23.82
CA HIS A 185 -12.35 -8.01 -24.95
C HIS A 185 -11.31 -8.33 -26.03
N GLY A 186 -10.39 -9.27 -25.77
CA GLY A 186 -9.28 -9.61 -26.70
C GLY A 186 -8.30 -8.45 -26.91
N ILE A 187 -8.09 -7.63 -25.87
CA ILE A 187 -7.21 -6.45 -25.89
C ILE A 187 -5.97 -6.66 -25.03
N GLY A 188 -4.96 -5.79 -25.21
CA GLY A 188 -3.74 -5.83 -24.40
C GLY A 188 -3.99 -5.42 -22.93
N TYR A 189 -3.04 -5.80 -22.05
CA TYR A 189 -3.15 -5.51 -20.61
C TYR A 189 -3.28 -4.00 -20.31
N ASP A 190 -2.43 -3.17 -20.92
CA ASP A 190 -2.43 -1.72 -20.69
C ASP A 190 -3.71 -1.05 -21.18
N GLU A 191 -4.26 -1.53 -22.29
CA GLU A 191 -5.54 -1.07 -22.83
C GLU A 191 -6.70 -1.49 -21.89
N ALA A 192 -6.67 -2.70 -21.37
CA ALA A 192 -7.64 -3.18 -20.39
C ALA A 192 -7.55 -2.42 -19.05
N GLU A 193 -6.33 -2.07 -18.61
CA GLU A 193 -6.11 -1.26 -17.42
C GLU A 193 -6.64 0.17 -17.60
N ALA A 194 -6.42 0.77 -18.77
CA ALA A 194 -6.99 2.06 -19.11
C ALA A 194 -8.52 2.02 -19.15
N LEU A 195 -9.10 0.98 -19.79
CA LEU A 195 -10.54 0.76 -19.82
C LEU A 195 -11.14 0.61 -18.42
N LYS A 196 -10.48 -0.15 -17.54
CA LYS A 196 -10.89 -0.35 -16.14
C LYS A 196 -10.98 0.98 -15.37
N LYS A 197 -10.06 1.89 -15.63
CA LYS A 197 -9.96 3.19 -14.94
C LYS A 197 -10.84 4.28 -15.55
N ASP A 198 -11.40 4.05 -16.74
CA ASP A 198 -12.24 5.04 -17.43
C ASP A 198 -13.64 5.14 -16.79
N PRO A 199 -14.01 6.29 -16.21
CA PRO A 199 -15.32 6.48 -15.62
C PRO A 199 -16.48 6.29 -16.62
N ALA A 200 -16.26 6.57 -17.92
CA ALA A 200 -17.30 6.41 -18.94
C ALA A 200 -17.60 4.93 -19.25
N SER A 201 -16.66 4.05 -18.98
CA SER A 201 -16.74 2.61 -19.27
C SER A 201 -17.23 1.77 -18.09
N GLN A 202 -17.56 2.37 -16.94
CA GLN A 202 -17.85 1.65 -15.69
C GLN A 202 -18.93 0.57 -15.83
N ARG A 203 -20.01 0.81 -16.57
CA ARG A 203 -21.09 -0.21 -16.76
C ARG A 203 -20.58 -1.46 -17.49
N LEU A 204 -19.78 -1.27 -18.52
CA LEU A 204 -19.15 -2.34 -19.28
C LEU A 204 -18.20 -3.13 -18.39
N VAL A 205 -17.32 -2.41 -17.72
CA VAL A 205 -16.30 -2.96 -16.82
C VAL A 205 -16.93 -3.78 -15.71
N GLN A 206 -17.93 -3.25 -14.99
CA GLN A 206 -18.60 -3.93 -13.90
C GLN A 206 -19.22 -5.26 -14.31
N GLY A 207 -19.83 -5.33 -15.50
CA GLY A 207 -20.40 -6.57 -16.01
C GLY A 207 -19.36 -7.68 -16.20
N VAL A 208 -18.15 -7.30 -16.64
CA VAL A 208 -17.08 -8.25 -16.94
C VAL A 208 -16.31 -8.67 -15.69
N ILE A 209 -15.99 -7.71 -14.78
CA ILE A 209 -15.17 -8.00 -13.59
C ILE A 209 -15.98 -8.56 -12.41
N ARG A 210 -17.28 -8.64 -12.51
CA ARG A 210 -18.18 -9.08 -11.44
C ARG A 210 -17.75 -10.38 -10.76
N PRO A 211 -17.34 -11.46 -11.48
CA PRO A 211 -16.87 -12.68 -10.83
C PRO A 211 -15.64 -12.46 -9.94
N THR A 212 -14.74 -11.56 -10.35
CA THR A 212 -13.54 -11.18 -9.55
C THR A 212 -13.96 -10.42 -8.29
N LEU A 213 -14.92 -9.50 -8.39
CA LEU A 213 -15.47 -8.79 -7.23
C LEU A 213 -16.18 -9.73 -6.26
N GLU A 214 -16.96 -10.69 -6.78
CA GLU A 214 -17.64 -11.70 -5.96
C GLU A 214 -16.63 -12.60 -5.24
N ARG A 215 -15.50 -12.94 -5.87
CA ARG A 215 -14.41 -13.66 -5.21
C ARG A 215 -13.80 -12.83 -4.07
N MET A 216 -13.49 -11.55 -4.28
CA MET A 216 -12.98 -10.66 -3.23
C MET A 216 -13.96 -10.53 -2.07
N ALA A 217 -15.26 -10.38 -2.37
CA ALA A 217 -16.30 -10.36 -1.35
C ALA A 217 -16.38 -11.68 -0.56
N THR A 218 -16.17 -12.82 -1.22
CA THR A 218 -16.12 -14.12 -0.57
C THR A 218 -14.92 -14.26 0.34
N ILE A 219 -13.74 -13.78 -0.08
CA ILE A 219 -12.53 -13.74 0.77
C ILE A 219 -12.82 -12.95 2.04
N ALA A 220 -13.37 -11.74 1.90
CA ALA A 220 -13.73 -10.91 3.05
C ALA A 220 -14.78 -11.58 3.95
N ALA A 221 -15.83 -12.13 3.38
CA ALA A 221 -16.90 -12.80 4.15
C ALA A 221 -16.46 -14.09 4.84
N THR A 222 -15.41 -14.77 4.32
CA THR A 222 -14.88 -15.98 4.95
C THR A 222 -13.95 -15.66 6.10
N ALA A 223 -13.31 -14.48 6.06
CA ALA A 223 -12.43 -14.00 7.12
C ALA A 223 -13.19 -13.39 8.31
N LEU A 224 -14.45 -13.02 8.15
CA LEU A 224 -15.32 -12.39 9.16
C LEU A 224 -16.24 -13.41 9.81
#